data_817ba814932ba83fb6303f0420eca629
#
_entry.id   817ba814932ba83fb6303f0420eca629
#
_cell.length_a   1.000
_cell.length_b   1.000
_cell.length_c   1.000
_cell.angle_alpha   90.00
_cell.angle_beta   90.00
_cell.angle_gamma   90.00
#
_symmetry.space_group_name_H-M   'P 1'
#
loop_
_entity.id
_entity.type
_entity.pdbx_description
1 polymer ?
#
loop_
_entity_poly.entity_id
_entity_poly.type
_entity_poly.pdbx_seq_one_letter_code
_entity_poly.pdbx_strand_id
1 'polypeptide(L)'
;MYSKRFHPKKGLCLAALLCFNTHAMPAHSLPGQETIGHSTVDTTFTAPNDWAVTAIPFKLYGERQVNHVKINWQPLKGIQSYKVYRNGQLIGETQGNTYDDYDLKTDQTYTYRVDAYREHQKAASSATQETRTFTYSGETALYDNRNGRHLRTTPDKPSGFKIGKTYFSYRLHRTHKNLNGKEENGWLLSESESKTGLKDSWSKPREIAFYPDVNFEGIGFHYNKKTRKVVLSAHYEDQGGYTAAKIFLAQITPKGGIEIGTMERPLGHDSRDQSLFVDEDGTAYLLSATHMNSDINIYRLDETWTKPVALANTICKGQHRETPSILKKDGTYYFFSSKASGWYPSQTMYASADRIDGKWSPLKEIGNNSTYGVQFNYVQQTAGTRKTLGLWGFHWGAQYHHRDPDGTFTRISPATFNHGYASMNYFRFVEFHDQYGIIPVQNGRNLTLGTTVVPSHAPDDGSAAPDCITDGSDMASSPYFKSSHYPYSLTIELPQPSRISEINLATRLVNGSETAYKYTIEGSMDGQEYQTLVDGRNSWTVGFHILPVEDRSTYKFLRLNVFQIINVHNNHPATWADGIYEFTAFGFPL
;
A
#
# COMPACT_ATOMS: atom_id res chain seq x y z
N MET A 1 -19.44 -33.58 4.21
CA MET A 1 -20.89 -33.57 3.89
C MET A 1 -21.59 -32.70 4.91
N TYR A 2 -22.00 -31.54 4.51
CA TYR A 2 -23.21 -30.79 4.77
C TYR A 2 -23.01 -29.35 4.30
N SER A 3 -23.41 -29.14 3.05
CA SER A 3 -23.59 -27.83 2.44
C SER A 3 -24.88 -27.24 3.01
N LYS A 4 -24.80 -26.10 3.69
CA LYS A 4 -25.94 -25.21 3.89
C LYS A 4 -25.69 -23.88 3.18
N ARG A 5 -26.45 -23.70 2.10
CA ARG A 5 -26.56 -22.43 1.36
C ARG A 5 -27.13 -21.36 2.28
N PHE A 6 -26.38 -20.30 2.48
CA PHE A 6 -26.91 -19.05 3.05
C PHE A 6 -27.45 -18.18 1.92
N HIS A 7 -28.72 -17.83 2.00
CA HIS A 7 -29.32 -16.77 1.19
C HIS A 7 -29.03 -15.43 1.88
N PRO A 8 -28.44 -14.45 1.20
CA PRO A 8 -28.34 -13.11 1.75
C PRO A 8 -29.70 -12.41 1.59
N LYS A 9 -30.29 -12.02 2.70
CA LYS A 9 -31.36 -11.01 2.68
C LYS A 9 -30.78 -9.70 2.14
N LYS A 10 -31.44 -9.16 1.11
CA LYS A 10 -31.12 -7.86 0.50
C LYS A 10 -31.17 -6.75 1.56
N GLY A 11 -30.00 -6.36 2.08
CA GLY A 11 -29.82 -5.08 2.73
C GLY A 11 -29.53 -4.06 1.63
N LEU A 12 -30.42 -3.07 1.46
CA LEU A 12 -30.20 -1.92 0.58
C LEU A 12 -28.97 -1.16 1.07
N CYS A 13 -27.89 -1.25 0.34
CA CYS A 13 -26.81 -0.27 0.43
C CYS A 13 -27.30 1.01 -0.26
N LEU A 14 -27.69 2.02 0.52
CA LEU A 14 -27.97 3.36 0.01
C LEU A 14 -26.62 4.01 -0.29
N ALA A 15 -26.13 3.83 -1.50
CA ALA A 15 -25.10 4.70 -2.04
C ALA A 15 -25.72 6.08 -2.23
N ALA A 16 -25.26 7.07 -1.48
CA ALA A 16 -25.64 8.45 -1.67
C ALA A 16 -25.17 8.93 -3.04
N LEU A 17 -26.06 8.90 -4.03
CA LEU A 17 -25.89 9.56 -5.31
C LEU A 17 -25.97 11.07 -5.06
N LEU A 18 -24.85 11.75 -5.05
CA LEU A 18 -24.79 13.20 -5.15
C LEU A 18 -25.13 13.58 -6.60
N CYS A 19 -26.38 13.93 -6.85
CA CYS A 19 -26.81 14.61 -8.06
C CYS A 19 -26.15 15.99 -8.12
N PHE A 20 -25.23 16.18 -9.06
CA PHE A 20 -24.81 17.53 -9.46
C PHE A 20 -25.88 18.16 -10.33
N ASN A 21 -26.59 19.15 -9.78
CA ASN A 21 -27.44 20.05 -10.56
C ASN A 21 -26.55 20.93 -11.46
N THR A 22 -26.61 20.70 -12.75
CA THR A 22 -26.05 21.59 -13.76
C THR A 22 -26.94 22.84 -13.87
N HIS A 23 -26.49 23.93 -13.26
CA HIS A 23 -27.01 25.27 -13.62
C HIS A 23 -26.16 25.78 -14.78
N ALA A 24 -26.80 25.95 -15.93
CA ALA A 24 -26.25 26.63 -17.08
C ALA A 24 -26.01 28.11 -16.75
N MET A 25 -24.77 28.56 -16.87
CA MET A 25 -24.43 29.98 -16.88
C MET A 25 -24.54 30.56 -18.30
N PRO A 26 -24.95 31.81 -18.46
CA PRO A 26 -25.13 32.43 -19.78
C PRO A 26 -23.80 32.78 -20.44
N ALA A 27 -23.79 32.65 -21.76
CA ALA A 27 -22.68 33.02 -22.63
C ALA A 27 -22.35 34.52 -22.52
N HIS A 28 -21.10 34.83 -22.16
CA HIS A 28 -20.53 36.17 -22.34
C HIS A 28 -19.57 36.17 -23.53
N SER A 29 -19.77 37.20 -24.35
CA SER A 29 -19.05 37.53 -25.57
C SER A 29 -17.53 37.63 -25.40
N LEU A 30 -16.81 37.14 -26.42
CA LEU A 30 -15.38 37.30 -26.63
C LEU A 30 -14.99 38.78 -26.81
N PRO A 31 -13.89 39.24 -26.22
CA PRO A 31 -13.11 40.34 -26.75
C PRO A 31 -11.76 39.88 -27.27
N GLY A 32 -11.40 40.34 -28.45
CA GLY A 32 -10.08 40.82 -28.86
C GLY A 32 -8.92 39.82 -28.89
N GLN A 33 -8.39 39.60 -30.10
CA GLN A 33 -7.05 39.07 -30.35
C GLN A 33 -6.01 39.79 -29.49
N GLU A 34 -5.39 39.06 -28.57
CA GLU A 34 -4.13 39.50 -27.98
C GLU A 34 -2.96 38.76 -28.64
N THR A 35 -1.99 39.55 -29.03
CA THR A 35 -0.71 39.22 -29.59
C THR A 35 0.00 38.11 -28.78
N ILE A 36 0.59 37.17 -29.49
CA ILE A 36 1.47 36.13 -28.97
C ILE A 36 2.67 36.80 -28.27
N GLY A 37 2.54 36.99 -26.99
CA GLY A 37 3.67 37.31 -26.13
C GLY A 37 4.50 36.06 -25.94
N HIS A 38 5.78 36.11 -26.29
CA HIS A 38 6.76 35.12 -25.90
C HIS A 38 6.69 34.91 -24.38
N SER A 39 6.12 33.80 -23.96
CA SER A 39 6.19 33.35 -22.59
C SER A 39 7.67 33.15 -22.25
N THR A 40 8.20 34.02 -21.41
CA THR A 40 9.49 33.79 -20.74
C THR A 40 9.37 32.50 -19.96
N VAL A 41 10.11 31.47 -20.39
CA VAL A 41 10.28 30.23 -19.65
C VAL A 41 10.72 30.60 -18.24
N ASP A 42 9.92 30.24 -17.24
CA ASP A 42 10.27 30.41 -15.84
C ASP A 42 11.53 29.60 -15.56
N THR A 43 12.66 30.32 -15.44
CA THR A 43 14.00 29.71 -15.39
C THR A 43 14.43 29.31 -13.97
N THR A 44 13.59 29.49 -12.96
CA THR A 44 13.94 29.16 -11.57
C THR A 44 13.32 27.85 -11.13
N PHE A 45 13.87 26.72 -11.61
CA PHE A 45 13.59 25.43 -11.00
C PHE A 45 14.30 25.33 -9.64
N THR A 46 13.55 25.07 -8.58
CA THR A 46 14.09 24.79 -7.25
C THR A 46 13.56 23.44 -6.77
N ALA A 47 14.47 22.49 -6.55
CA ALA A 47 14.08 21.23 -5.92
C ALA A 47 13.63 21.47 -4.47
N PRO A 48 12.69 20.69 -3.95
CA PRO A 48 12.35 20.74 -2.52
C PRO A 48 13.57 20.48 -1.65
N ASN A 49 13.69 21.20 -0.53
CA ASN A 49 14.82 21.02 0.41
C ASN A 49 14.90 19.60 1.00
N ASP A 50 13.80 18.89 1.00
CA ASP A 50 13.67 17.49 1.46
C ASP A 50 13.79 16.47 0.32
N TRP A 51 14.21 16.87 -0.89
CA TRP A 51 14.39 15.94 -1.99
C TRP A 51 15.56 15.00 -1.71
N ALA A 52 15.22 13.72 -1.53
CA ALA A 52 16.15 12.69 -1.11
C ALA A 52 15.95 11.40 -1.90
N VAL A 53 16.99 10.59 -1.92
CA VAL A 53 16.94 9.21 -2.41
C VAL A 53 16.72 8.26 -1.25
N THR A 54 15.97 7.17 -1.48
CA THR A 54 15.92 6.01 -0.60
C THR A 54 16.58 4.81 -1.25
N ALA A 55 17.19 3.94 -0.46
CA ALA A 55 17.91 2.76 -0.92
C ALA A 55 17.60 1.56 -0.02
N ILE A 56 16.97 0.51 -0.59
CA ILE A 56 16.59 -0.69 0.14
C ILE A 56 17.35 -1.92 -0.40
N PRO A 57 18.13 -2.61 0.44
CA PRO A 57 18.80 -3.82 0.02
C PRO A 57 17.79 -4.97 -0.11
N PHE A 58 17.95 -5.76 -1.16
CA PHE A 58 17.12 -6.93 -1.46
C PHE A 58 17.95 -8.07 -2.03
N LYS A 59 17.33 -9.23 -2.20
CA LYS A 59 17.91 -10.39 -2.86
C LYS A 59 17.02 -10.93 -3.96
N LEU A 60 17.55 -11.76 -4.83
CA LEU A 60 16.75 -12.55 -5.76
C LEU A 60 16.30 -13.86 -5.09
N TYR A 61 15.18 -14.38 -5.58
CA TYR A 61 14.62 -15.63 -5.09
C TYR A 61 15.64 -16.79 -5.29
N GLY A 62 15.84 -17.57 -4.25
CA GLY A 62 16.83 -18.65 -4.22
C GLY A 62 18.21 -18.25 -3.69
N GLU A 63 18.54 -16.97 -3.61
CA GLU A 63 19.81 -16.48 -3.07
C GLU A 63 19.77 -16.36 -1.54
N ARG A 64 20.95 -16.34 -0.92
CA ARG A 64 21.12 -16.02 0.52
C ARG A 64 21.83 -14.69 0.76
N GLN A 65 22.38 -14.12 -0.30
CA GLN A 65 23.08 -12.84 -0.26
C GLN A 65 22.09 -11.73 -0.56
N VAL A 66 22.00 -10.72 0.31
CA VAL A 66 21.24 -9.49 0.12
C VAL A 66 22.20 -8.47 -0.46
N ASN A 67 22.45 -8.59 -1.75
CA ASN A 67 23.51 -7.90 -2.49
C ASN A 67 22.99 -7.15 -3.72
N HIS A 68 21.71 -6.80 -3.74
CA HIS A 68 21.13 -5.88 -4.69
C HIS A 68 20.50 -4.73 -3.91
N VAL A 69 20.36 -3.56 -4.54
CA VAL A 69 19.77 -2.37 -3.93
C VAL A 69 18.77 -1.74 -4.89
N LYS A 70 17.53 -1.54 -4.42
CA LYS A 70 16.54 -0.74 -5.12
C LYS A 70 16.59 0.69 -4.61
N ILE A 71 16.77 1.63 -5.53
CA ILE A 71 16.90 3.06 -5.29
C ILE A 71 15.62 3.75 -5.77
N ASN A 72 15.04 4.64 -4.96
CA ASN A 72 13.84 5.39 -5.31
C ASN A 72 14.00 6.87 -4.93
N TRP A 73 13.27 7.73 -5.65
CA TRP A 73 13.18 9.17 -5.36
C TRP A 73 11.82 9.71 -5.78
N GLN A 74 11.45 10.87 -5.21
CA GLN A 74 10.25 11.57 -5.63
C GLN A 74 10.51 12.19 -7.01
N PRO A 75 9.67 11.93 -8.03
CA PRO A 75 9.77 12.60 -9.32
C PRO A 75 9.64 14.12 -9.16
N LEU A 76 10.45 14.87 -9.91
CA LEU A 76 10.41 16.33 -9.91
C LEU A 76 9.73 16.84 -11.18
N LYS A 77 8.79 17.76 -11.03
CA LYS A 77 8.04 18.32 -12.16
C LYS A 77 8.98 19.02 -13.16
N GLY A 78 8.85 18.67 -14.44
CA GLY A 78 9.63 19.27 -15.53
C GLY A 78 11.04 18.70 -15.68
N ILE A 79 11.37 17.62 -14.97
CA ILE A 79 12.62 16.86 -15.14
C ILE A 79 12.38 15.79 -16.21
N GLN A 80 13.39 15.58 -17.06
CA GLN A 80 13.35 14.66 -18.20
C GLN A 80 14.18 13.39 -17.98
N SER A 81 15.26 13.50 -17.18
CA SER A 81 16.06 12.31 -16.83
C SER A 81 16.76 12.47 -15.47
N TYR A 82 17.16 11.33 -14.95
CA TYR A 82 17.87 11.23 -13.68
C TYR A 82 19.13 10.39 -13.85
N LYS A 83 20.25 10.86 -13.28
CA LYS A 83 21.50 10.10 -13.21
C LYS A 83 21.71 9.55 -11.82
N VAL A 84 21.93 8.27 -11.71
CA VAL A 84 22.10 7.55 -10.45
C VAL A 84 23.57 7.33 -10.17
N TYR A 85 24.00 7.69 -8.97
CA TYR A 85 25.39 7.57 -8.53
C TYR A 85 25.50 6.64 -7.34
N ARG A 86 26.49 5.73 -7.38
CA ARG A 86 26.93 4.90 -6.28
C ARG A 86 28.36 5.28 -5.89
N ASN A 87 28.59 5.62 -4.60
CA ASN A 87 29.90 6.04 -4.09
C ASN A 87 30.56 7.16 -4.95
N GLY A 88 29.73 8.08 -5.44
CA GLY A 88 30.15 9.19 -6.31
C GLY A 88 30.36 8.85 -7.80
N GLN A 89 30.30 7.57 -8.19
CA GLN A 89 30.41 7.14 -9.58
C GLN A 89 29.06 6.96 -10.23
N LEU A 90 28.89 7.44 -11.47
CA LEU A 90 27.68 7.23 -12.28
C LEU A 90 27.51 5.75 -12.59
N ILE A 91 26.32 5.19 -12.28
CA ILE A 91 25.99 3.79 -12.53
C ILE A 91 24.84 3.62 -13.53
N GLY A 92 24.04 4.65 -13.78
CA GLY A 92 22.95 4.58 -14.75
C GLY A 92 22.21 5.89 -14.93
N GLU A 93 21.36 5.93 -15.94
CA GLU A 93 20.45 7.02 -16.27
C GLU A 93 19.05 6.44 -16.52
N THR A 94 17.98 7.16 -16.10
CA THR A 94 16.59 6.75 -16.29
C THR A 94 15.68 7.98 -16.41
N GLN A 95 14.50 7.80 -17.01
CA GLN A 95 13.43 8.81 -17.03
C GLN A 95 12.45 8.64 -15.85
N GLY A 96 12.39 7.44 -15.28
CA GLY A 96 11.53 7.12 -14.14
C GLY A 96 12.12 7.50 -12.78
N ASN A 97 11.53 7.00 -11.73
CA ASN A 97 11.87 7.33 -10.35
C ASN A 97 12.40 6.15 -9.52
N THR A 98 12.85 5.10 -10.20
CA THR A 98 13.48 3.93 -9.57
C THR A 98 14.66 3.43 -10.37
N TYR A 99 15.57 2.73 -9.69
CA TYR A 99 16.73 2.07 -10.30
C TYR A 99 17.13 0.86 -9.46
N ASP A 100 17.43 -0.27 -10.10
CA ASP A 100 17.91 -1.49 -9.45
C ASP A 100 19.41 -1.66 -9.71
N ASP A 101 20.19 -1.67 -8.63
CA ASP A 101 21.64 -1.91 -8.65
C ASP A 101 21.95 -3.36 -8.22
N TYR A 102 22.42 -4.15 -9.15
CA TYR A 102 22.60 -5.60 -8.99
C TYR A 102 24.06 -6.00 -8.72
N ASP A 103 24.26 -7.21 -8.21
CA ASP A 103 25.56 -7.90 -8.07
C ASP A 103 26.61 -7.14 -7.25
N LEU A 104 26.16 -6.52 -6.19
CA LEU A 104 27.04 -5.83 -5.27
C LEU A 104 27.84 -6.80 -4.39
N LYS A 105 28.97 -6.37 -3.90
CA LYS A 105 29.69 -7.12 -2.87
C LYS A 105 28.89 -7.12 -1.58
N THR A 106 28.81 -8.26 -0.91
CA THR A 106 28.15 -8.42 0.39
C THR A 106 28.94 -7.78 1.52
N ASP A 107 28.23 -7.48 2.61
CA ASP A 107 28.78 -6.87 3.83
C ASP A 107 29.49 -5.53 3.62
N GLN A 108 29.10 -4.80 2.57
CA GLN A 108 29.63 -3.49 2.23
C GLN A 108 28.56 -2.40 2.35
N THR A 109 29.01 -1.21 2.70
CA THR A 109 28.22 0.01 2.71
C THR A 109 28.38 0.73 1.39
N TYR A 110 27.24 1.17 0.82
CA TYR A 110 27.17 1.94 -0.41
C TYR A 110 26.39 3.22 -0.16
N THR A 111 26.85 4.32 -0.77
CA THR A 111 26.17 5.62 -0.74
C THR A 111 25.56 5.89 -2.08
N TYR A 112 24.27 6.24 -2.09
CA TYR A 112 23.53 6.58 -3.31
C TYR A 112 23.12 8.04 -3.34
N ARG A 113 23.15 8.62 -4.53
CA ARG A 113 22.66 9.96 -4.86
C ARG A 113 22.06 9.94 -6.26
N VAL A 114 21.07 10.80 -6.49
CA VAL A 114 20.46 11.01 -7.80
C VAL A 114 20.59 12.49 -8.17
N ASP A 115 20.99 12.76 -9.40
CA ASP A 115 20.99 14.08 -10.00
C ASP A 115 19.85 14.17 -11.03
N ALA A 116 19.03 15.21 -10.95
CA ALA A 116 17.94 15.49 -11.88
C ALA A 116 18.40 16.42 -13.01
N TYR A 117 17.97 16.13 -14.26
CA TYR A 117 18.36 16.86 -15.45
C TYR A 117 17.15 17.43 -16.20
N ARG A 118 17.30 18.67 -16.63
CA ARG A 118 16.37 19.38 -17.51
C ARG A 118 17.17 19.93 -18.69
N GLU A 119 16.73 19.64 -19.94
CA GLU A 119 17.40 20.11 -21.16
C GLU A 119 18.93 19.85 -21.14
N HIS A 120 19.31 18.63 -20.70
CA HIS A 120 20.71 18.20 -20.53
C HIS A 120 21.52 18.93 -19.45
N GLN A 121 20.91 19.87 -18.71
CA GLN A 121 21.55 20.56 -17.61
C GLN A 121 21.12 19.98 -16.25
N LYS A 122 22.08 19.87 -15.35
CA LYS A 122 21.77 19.43 -14.00
C LYS A 122 20.96 20.50 -13.26
N ALA A 123 19.73 20.13 -12.89
CA ALA A 123 18.79 20.99 -12.19
C ALA A 123 18.87 20.82 -10.66
N ALA A 124 19.12 19.61 -10.16
CA ALA A 124 19.20 19.33 -8.73
C ALA A 124 20.05 18.10 -8.43
N SER A 125 20.46 17.97 -7.17
CA SER A 125 21.03 16.75 -6.58
C SER A 125 20.24 16.37 -5.33
N SER A 126 19.92 15.09 -5.16
CA SER A 126 19.23 14.58 -3.97
C SER A 126 20.13 14.58 -2.74
N ALA A 127 19.53 14.58 -1.54
CA ALA A 127 20.21 14.10 -0.35
C ALA A 127 20.62 12.63 -0.54
N THR A 128 21.76 12.25 0.01
CA THR A 128 22.30 10.89 -0.10
C THR A 128 21.66 9.94 0.91
N GLN A 129 21.72 8.64 0.60
CA GLN A 129 21.45 7.58 1.58
C GLN A 129 22.55 6.54 1.56
N GLU A 130 22.97 6.12 2.74
CA GLU A 130 23.79 4.92 2.91
C GLU A 130 22.90 3.71 3.11
N THR A 131 23.31 2.59 2.52
CA THR A 131 22.72 1.28 2.78
C THR A 131 23.80 0.22 2.79
N ARG A 132 23.57 -0.89 3.50
CA ARG A 132 24.53 -1.97 3.62
C ARG A 132 23.93 -3.26 3.09
N THR A 133 24.63 -3.87 2.14
CA THR A 133 24.43 -5.26 1.73
C THR A 133 24.86 -6.22 2.86
N PHE A 134 24.36 -7.44 2.89
CA PHE A 134 24.69 -8.39 3.95
C PHE A 134 24.43 -9.84 3.54
N THR A 135 25.09 -10.76 4.24
CA THR A 135 24.74 -12.17 4.26
C THR A 135 24.03 -12.50 5.55
N TYR A 136 23.20 -13.53 5.52
CA TYR A 136 22.56 -14.04 6.72
C TYR A 136 22.57 -15.56 6.76
N SER A 137 22.52 -16.10 7.98
CA SER A 137 22.41 -17.53 8.25
C SER A 137 21.19 -17.79 9.13
N GLY A 138 20.77 -19.03 9.21
CA GLY A 138 19.60 -19.44 9.97
C GLY A 138 18.34 -19.55 9.13
N GLU A 139 17.23 -19.79 9.80
CA GLU A 139 15.93 -19.99 9.18
C GLU A 139 15.19 -18.67 9.02
N THR A 140 14.45 -18.55 7.93
CA THR A 140 13.53 -17.44 7.67
C THR A 140 12.14 -17.97 7.39
N ALA A 141 11.12 -17.25 7.83
CA ALA A 141 9.78 -17.46 7.29
C ALA A 141 9.69 -16.77 5.93
N LEU A 142 9.11 -17.42 4.94
CA LEU A 142 8.92 -16.89 3.59
C LEU A 142 7.43 -16.67 3.32
N TYR A 143 7.09 -15.46 2.95
CA TYR A 143 5.73 -15.01 2.67
C TYR A 143 5.57 -14.61 1.21
N ASP A 144 4.53 -15.11 0.54
CA ASP A 144 4.18 -14.77 -0.84
C ASP A 144 3.16 -13.62 -0.85
N ASN A 145 3.59 -12.45 -1.28
CA ASN A 145 2.77 -11.25 -1.39
C ASN A 145 1.68 -11.35 -2.47
N ARG A 146 1.76 -12.28 -3.41
CA ARG A 146 0.74 -12.45 -4.44
C ARG A 146 -0.60 -12.86 -3.83
N ASN A 147 -0.59 -13.79 -2.89
CA ASN A 147 -1.79 -14.43 -2.36
C ASN A 147 -1.83 -14.53 -0.82
N GLY A 148 -0.88 -13.87 -0.14
CA GLY A 148 -0.86 -13.81 1.32
C GLY A 148 -0.50 -15.13 2.02
N ARG A 149 0.22 -16.04 1.37
CA ARG A 149 0.53 -17.37 1.91
C ARG A 149 1.95 -17.44 2.47
N HIS A 150 2.07 -18.09 3.60
CA HIS A 150 3.38 -18.53 4.10
C HIS A 150 3.82 -19.78 3.33
N LEU A 151 4.91 -19.66 2.56
CA LEU A 151 5.54 -20.77 1.84
C LEU A 151 6.49 -21.54 2.74
N ARG A 152 7.04 -20.89 3.76
CA ARG A 152 7.88 -21.48 4.81
C ARG A 152 7.62 -20.72 6.10
N THR A 153 7.53 -21.45 7.22
CA THR A 153 7.43 -20.89 8.56
C THR A 153 8.68 -21.24 9.37
N THR A 154 9.09 -20.34 10.23
CA THR A 154 10.11 -20.64 11.24
C THR A 154 9.48 -21.34 12.46
N PRO A 155 10.29 -21.89 13.37
CA PRO A 155 9.79 -22.34 14.67
C PRO A 155 8.90 -21.29 15.34
N ASP A 156 7.91 -21.77 16.07
CA ASP A 156 6.93 -20.93 16.73
C ASP A 156 7.57 -19.95 17.71
N LYS A 157 7.13 -18.70 17.69
CA LYS A 157 7.64 -17.64 18.55
C LYS A 157 6.60 -17.18 19.53
N PRO A 158 7.03 -16.73 20.72
CA PRO A 158 6.10 -16.12 21.66
C PRO A 158 5.32 -14.97 21.02
N SER A 159 3.99 -15.03 21.12
CA SER A 159 3.07 -14.00 20.66
C SER A 159 2.24 -13.45 21.82
N GLY A 160 1.46 -12.39 21.56
CA GLY A 160 0.66 -11.73 22.58
C GLY A 160 1.43 -10.77 23.49
N PHE A 161 0.76 -10.29 24.52
CA PHE A 161 1.30 -9.30 25.47
C PHE A 161 1.95 -10.02 26.66
N LYS A 162 3.26 -9.87 26.81
CA LYS A 162 3.96 -10.39 28.00
C LYS A 162 3.77 -9.43 29.18
N ILE A 163 3.01 -9.86 30.18
CA ILE A 163 2.71 -9.10 31.39
C ILE A 163 3.18 -9.92 32.60
N GLY A 164 4.26 -9.47 33.23
CA GLY A 164 4.95 -10.26 34.24
C GLY A 164 5.54 -11.54 33.66
N LYS A 165 5.14 -12.70 34.17
CA LYS A 165 5.60 -14.03 33.73
C LYS A 165 4.61 -14.73 32.76
N THR A 166 3.52 -14.07 32.38
CA THR A 166 2.43 -14.65 31.58
C THR A 166 2.26 -13.86 30.30
N TYR A 167 1.93 -14.56 29.22
CA TYR A 167 1.51 -13.98 27.97
C TYR A 167 -0.01 -13.97 27.89
N PHE A 168 -0.59 -12.87 27.38
CA PHE A 168 -2.03 -12.70 27.19
C PHE A 168 -2.32 -12.40 25.72
N SER A 169 -3.39 -13.02 25.20
CA SER A 169 -3.93 -12.75 23.88
C SER A 169 -5.40 -12.37 24.02
N TYR A 170 -5.82 -11.34 23.30
CA TYR A 170 -7.19 -10.83 23.31
C TYR A 170 -7.79 -10.94 21.92
N ARG A 171 -9.08 -11.23 21.88
CA ARG A 171 -9.83 -11.31 20.65
C ARG A 171 -11.22 -10.70 20.83
N LEU A 172 -11.58 -9.80 19.94
CA LEU A 172 -12.95 -9.30 19.79
C LEU A 172 -13.47 -9.78 18.43
N HIS A 173 -14.51 -10.60 18.40
CA HIS A 173 -14.99 -11.23 17.18
C HIS A 173 -16.50 -11.42 17.17
N ARG A 174 -17.09 -11.46 15.98
CA ARG A 174 -18.51 -11.75 15.82
C ARG A 174 -18.82 -13.19 16.18
N THR A 175 -19.94 -13.39 16.88
CA THR A 175 -20.44 -14.70 17.27
C THR A 175 -21.95 -14.65 17.52
N HIS A 176 -22.54 -15.81 17.73
CA HIS A 176 -23.91 -15.97 18.22
C HIS A 176 -23.85 -16.46 19.67
N LYS A 177 -24.72 -15.99 20.50
CA LYS A 177 -24.81 -16.40 21.90
C LYS A 177 -26.27 -16.56 22.30
N ASN A 178 -26.60 -17.68 22.96
CA ASN A 178 -27.92 -17.86 23.53
C ASN A 178 -28.00 -17.10 24.84
N LEU A 179 -28.79 -16.04 24.87
CA LEU A 179 -29.08 -15.25 26.06
C LEU A 179 -30.54 -15.45 26.43
N ASN A 180 -30.79 -16.12 27.57
CA ASN A 180 -32.14 -16.38 28.10
C ASN A 180 -33.08 -17.08 27.09
N GLY A 181 -32.54 -18.02 26.31
CA GLY A 181 -33.32 -18.79 25.33
C GLY A 181 -33.47 -18.10 23.96
N LYS A 182 -32.90 -16.91 23.76
CA LYS A 182 -32.87 -16.21 22.48
C LYS A 182 -31.45 -16.16 21.91
N GLU A 183 -31.31 -16.57 20.64
CA GLU A 183 -30.05 -16.42 19.92
C GLU A 183 -29.81 -14.94 19.57
N GLU A 184 -28.74 -14.39 20.10
CA GLU A 184 -28.33 -13.00 19.88
C GLU A 184 -27.04 -12.98 19.05
N ASN A 185 -27.03 -12.16 18.00
CA ASN A 185 -25.80 -11.83 17.26
C ASN A 185 -25.04 -10.77 18.02
N GLY A 186 -23.74 -10.85 18.07
CA GLY A 186 -22.94 -9.83 18.75
C GLY A 186 -21.45 -10.06 18.63
N TRP A 187 -20.72 -9.35 19.44
CA TRP A 187 -19.27 -9.40 19.52
C TRP A 187 -18.83 -9.90 20.88
N LEU A 188 -18.01 -10.95 20.88
CA LEU A 188 -17.43 -11.53 22.07
C LEU A 188 -15.99 -11.07 22.25
N LEU A 189 -15.71 -10.42 23.37
CA LEU A 189 -14.37 -10.15 23.86
C LEU A 189 -13.91 -11.32 24.73
N SER A 190 -12.78 -11.90 24.38
CA SER A 190 -12.17 -13.00 25.12
C SER A 190 -10.68 -12.81 25.34
N GLU A 191 -10.16 -13.49 26.37
CA GLU A 191 -8.77 -13.52 26.77
C GLU A 191 -8.27 -14.97 26.81
N SER A 192 -7.07 -15.21 26.33
CA SER A 192 -6.32 -16.46 26.54
C SER A 192 -4.98 -16.14 27.17
N GLU A 193 -4.49 -17.05 28.00
CA GLU A 193 -3.21 -16.93 28.67
C GLU A 193 -2.26 -18.07 28.30
N SER A 194 -0.96 -17.78 28.34
CA SER A 194 0.11 -18.76 28.11
C SER A 194 1.33 -18.47 28.97
N LYS A 195 2.06 -19.51 29.39
CA LYS A 195 3.35 -19.34 30.06
C LYS A 195 4.49 -19.08 29.10
N THR A 196 4.39 -19.54 27.85
CA THR A 196 5.42 -19.45 26.84
C THR A 196 5.10 -18.50 25.69
N GLY A 197 3.80 -18.23 25.44
CA GLY A 197 3.32 -17.47 24.28
C GLY A 197 3.35 -18.25 22.98
N LEU A 198 3.78 -19.52 22.99
CA LEU A 198 3.85 -20.36 21.79
C LEU A 198 2.46 -20.83 21.36
N LYS A 199 2.31 -21.15 20.07
CA LYS A 199 1.02 -21.44 19.41
C LYS A 199 0.16 -22.47 20.17
N ASP A 200 0.76 -23.56 20.60
CA ASP A 200 0.03 -24.68 21.22
C ASP A 200 -0.04 -24.58 22.76
N SER A 201 0.40 -23.45 23.34
CA SER A 201 0.49 -23.25 24.79
C SER A 201 -0.63 -22.38 25.38
N TRP A 202 -1.57 -21.93 24.56
CA TRP A 202 -2.64 -21.04 24.96
C TRP A 202 -3.78 -21.78 25.68
N SER A 203 -4.29 -21.18 26.75
CA SER A 203 -5.49 -21.66 27.42
C SER A 203 -6.72 -21.58 26.51
N LYS A 204 -7.78 -22.29 26.87
CA LYS A 204 -9.10 -22.01 26.29
C LYS A 204 -9.45 -20.54 26.55
N PRO A 205 -10.11 -19.85 25.58
CA PRO A 205 -10.53 -18.46 25.77
C PRO A 205 -11.48 -18.30 26.96
N ARG A 206 -11.20 -17.35 27.82
CA ARG A 206 -12.09 -16.86 28.87
C ARG A 206 -12.88 -15.69 28.32
N GLU A 207 -14.19 -15.76 28.41
CA GLU A 207 -15.06 -14.64 28.05
C GLU A 207 -14.91 -13.47 29.02
N ILE A 208 -14.81 -12.26 28.48
CA ILE A 208 -14.74 -11.01 29.28
C ILE A 208 -16.06 -10.24 29.17
N ALA A 209 -16.53 -10.02 27.94
CA ALA A 209 -17.75 -9.26 27.66
C ALA A 209 -18.39 -9.70 26.35
N PHE A 210 -19.72 -9.56 26.26
CA PHE A 210 -20.47 -9.76 25.04
C PHE A 210 -21.30 -8.50 24.74
N TYR A 211 -21.22 -8.03 23.50
CA TYR A 211 -21.88 -6.82 23.02
C TYR A 211 -22.90 -7.23 21.94
N PRO A 212 -24.20 -7.33 22.28
CA PRO A 212 -25.23 -7.67 21.31
C PRO A 212 -25.55 -6.49 20.40
N ASP A 213 -25.95 -6.79 19.16
CA ASP A 213 -26.51 -5.85 18.19
C ASP A 213 -25.66 -4.60 17.92
N VAL A 214 -24.34 -4.71 17.94
CA VAL A 214 -23.40 -3.63 17.63
C VAL A 214 -22.45 -4.05 16.52
N ASN A 215 -21.71 -3.09 15.96
CA ASN A 215 -20.60 -3.34 15.05
C ASN A 215 -19.31 -2.69 15.57
N PHE A 216 -18.20 -3.42 15.41
CA PHE A 216 -16.84 -2.93 15.66
C PHE A 216 -16.00 -3.07 14.41
N GLU A 217 -15.19 -2.05 14.12
CA GLU A 217 -14.22 -2.04 13.02
C GLU A 217 -12.90 -1.46 13.50
N GLY A 218 -11.81 -1.73 12.77
CA GLY A 218 -10.48 -1.20 13.10
C GLY A 218 -10.01 -1.58 14.50
N ILE A 219 -10.25 -2.83 14.93
CA ILE A 219 -9.98 -3.31 16.29
C ILE A 219 -8.47 -3.33 16.55
N GLY A 220 -8.03 -2.63 17.61
CA GLY A 220 -6.65 -2.60 18.08
C GLY A 220 -6.54 -2.97 19.57
N PHE A 221 -5.45 -3.66 19.91
CA PHE A 221 -5.07 -3.93 21.30
C PHE A 221 -3.69 -3.36 21.57
N HIS A 222 -3.52 -2.60 22.64
CA HIS A 222 -2.29 -1.90 22.99
C HIS A 222 -1.95 -2.07 24.46
N TYR A 223 -0.72 -2.44 24.78
CA TYR A 223 -0.30 -2.60 26.17
C TYR A 223 0.19 -1.28 26.76
N ASN A 224 -0.56 -0.77 27.74
CA ASN A 224 -0.16 0.39 28.52
C ASN A 224 0.73 -0.07 29.71
N LYS A 225 2.05 0.18 29.57
CA LYS A 225 3.03 -0.22 30.57
C LYS A 225 2.83 0.47 31.92
N LYS A 226 2.30 1.70 31.94
CA LYS A 226 2.06 2.50 33.16
C LYS A 226 0.94 1.90 34.00
N THR A 227 -0.18 1.57 33.37
CA THR A 227 -1.34 0.98 34.06
C THR A 227 -1.26 -0.55 34.19
N ARG A 228 -0.36 -1.20 33.42
CA ARG A 228 -0.26 -2.67 33.27
C ARG A 228 -1.55 -3.31 32.75
N LYS A 229 -2.36 -2.56 32.01
CA LYS A 229 -3.59 -3.01 31.38
C LYS A 229 -3.44 -3.01 29.87
N VAL A 230 -4.29 -3.76 29.18
CA VAL A 230 -4.37 -3.73 27.71
C VAL A 230 -5.52 -2.81 27.32
N VAL A 231 -5.25 -1.86 26.43
CA VAL A 231 -6.26 -0.95 25.90
C VAL A 231 -6.82 -1.54 24.62
N LEU A 232 -8.13 -1.68 24.56
CA LEU A 232 -8.90 -1.99 23.37
C LEU A 232 -9.37 -0.69 22.71
N SER A 233 -9.08 -0.51 21.45
CA SER A 233 -9.61 0.58 20.62
C SER A 233 -10.40 0.01 19.45
N ALA A 234 -11.53 0.62 19.11
CA ALA A 234 -12.31 0.25 17.92
C ALA A 234 -13.23 1.41 17.48
N HIS A 235 -13.53 1.49 16.20
CA HIS A 235 -14.69 2.19 15.69
C HIS A 235 -15.94 1.42 16.14
N TYR A 236 -16.94 2.13 16.67
CA TYR A 236 -18.16 1.57 17.22
C TYR A 236 -19.37 2.13 16.50
N GLU A 237 -20.26 1.23 16.10
CA GLU A 237 -21.57 1.57 15.54
C GLU A 237 -22.70 0.86 16.26
N ASP A 238 -23.81 1.57 16.46
CA ASP A 238 -25.06 0.97 16.87
C ASP A 238 -25.66 0.21 15.67
N GLN A 239 -26.47 -0.79 15.92
CA GLN A 239 -27.20 -1.63 14.97
C GLN A 239 -27.10 -1.28 13.46
N GLY A 240 -26.21 -1.96 12.75
CA GLY A 240 -26.27 -2.08 11.27
C GLY A 240 -26.08 -0.81 10.43
N GLY A 241 -25.78 0.33 11.06
CA GLY A 241 -25.56 1.61 10.38
C GLY A 241 -24.15 2.17 10.60
N TYR A 242 -23.85 3.27 9.91
CA TYR A 242 -22.64 4.08 10.10
C TYR A 242 -22.96 5.49 10.60
N THR A 243 -24.02 5.61 11.43
CA THR A 243 -24.53 6.89 11.91
C THR A 243 -24.11 7.23 13.34
N ALA A 244 -23.83 6.23 14.17
CA ALA A 244 -23.31 6.45 15.52
C ALA A 244 -21.92 7.07 15.46
N ALA A 245 -21.04 6.52 14.64
CA ALA A 245 -19.70 7.03 14.36
C ALA A 245 -18.94 7.37 15.64
N LYS A 246 -18.90 6.40 16.58
CA LYS A 246 -18.28 6.54 17.90
C LYS A 246 -16.94 5.85 17.96
N ILE A 247 -16.12 6.19 18.93
CA ILE A 247 -14.94 5.44 19.34
C ILE A 247 -15.27 4.59 20.57
N PHE A 248 -14.73 3.38 20.60
CA PHE A 248 -14.73 2.53 21.79
C PHE A 248 -13.30 2.41 22.31
N LEU A 249 -13.05 2.95 23.49
CA LEU A 249 -11.77 2.85 24.20
C LEU A 249 -12.01 2.26 25.59
N ALA A 250 -11.34 1.15 25.89
CA ALA A 250 -11.51 0.47 27.16
C ALA A 250 -10.20 -0.15 27.66
N GLN A 251 -10.02 -0.22 28.97
CA GLN A 251 -8.93 -0.97 29.61
C GLN A 251 -9.38 -2.38 30.00
N ILE A 252 -8.55 -3.36 29.67
CA ILE A 252 -8.72 -4.75 30.09
C ILE A 252 -7.67 -5.06 31.14
N THR A 253 -8.11 -5.46 32.33
CA THR A 253 -7.22 -5.97 33.39
C THR A 253 -6.95 -7.46 33.11
N PRO A 254 -5.70 -7.89 32.94
CA PRO A 254 -5.37 -9.31 32.76
C PRO A 254 -5.98 -10.16 33.86
N LYS A 255 -6.66 -11.25 33.49
CA LYS A 255 -7.45 -12.12 34.40
C LYS A 255 -8.64 -11.43 35.09
N GLY A 256 -8.86 -10.16 34.81
CA GLY A 256 -9.97 -9.37 35.38
C GLY A 256 -11.06 -9.10 34.34
N GLY A 257 -11.67 -7.93 34.47
CA GLY A 257 -12.73 -7.43 33.56
C GLY A 257 -12.26 -6.33 32.63
N ILE A 258 -13.23 -5.71 32.02
CA ILE A 258 -13.08 -4.54 31.16
C ILE A 258 -13.67 -3.30 31.84
N GLU A 259 -12.99 -2.17 31.68
CA GLU A 259 -13.43 -0.84 32.12
C GLU A 259 -13.51 0.06 30.89
N ILE A 260 -14.73 0.47 30.52
CA ILE A 260 -14.96 1.35 29.38
C ILE A 260 -14.64 2.79 29.79
N GLY A 261 -13.70 3.42 29.09
CA GLY A 261 -13.36 4.83 29.32
C GLY A 261 -14.10 5.78 28.38
N THR A 262 -14.29 5.38 27.11
CA THR A 262 -15.01 6.16 26.10
C THR A 262 -15.81 5.23 25.19
N MET A 263 -17.10 5.54 25.00
CA MET A 263 -17.98 4.90 24.02
C MET A 263 -18.88 5.99 23.42
N GLU A 264 -18.27 7.01 22.87
CA GLU A 264 -18.95 8.20 22.32
C GLU A 264 -18.13 8.80 21.19
N ARG A 265 -18.63 9.86 20.59
CA ARG A 265 -17.89 10.67 19.61
C ARG A 265 -16.76 11.41 20.33
N PRO A 266 -15.50 11.25 19.92
CA PRO A 266 -14.35 11.88 20.60
C PRO A 266 -14.46 13.41 20.52
N LEU A 267 -14.60 14.05 21.68
CA LEU A 267 -14.85 15.50 21.82
C LEU A 267 -15.99 16.01 20.90
N GLY A 268 -17.02 15.17 20.65
CA GLY A 268 -18.19 15.51 19.86
C GLY A 268 -18.07 15.29 18.34
N HIS A 269 -16.90 14.95 17.84
CA HIS A 269 -16.68 14.67 16.40
C HIS A 269 -17.02 13.21 16.07
N ASP A 270 -17.57 12.97 14.87
CA ASP A 270 -17.73 11.61 14.37
C ASP A 270 -16.36 10.91 14.23
N SER A 271 -16.33 9.61 14.45
CA SER A 271 -15.13 8.78 14.37
C SER A 271 -15.40 7.53 13.56
N ARG A 272 -14.59 7.32 12.53
CA ARG A 272 -14.66 6.14 11.67
C ARG A 272 -13.35 5.35 11.79
N ASP A 273 -12.64 5.10 10.71
CA ASP A 273 -11.35 4.44 10.78
C ASP A 273 -10.43 5.13 11.78
N GLN A 274 -9.85 4.34 12.66
CA GLN A 274 -9.05 4.83 13.76
C GLN A 274 -7.83 3.96 14.03
N SER A 275 -6.83 4.55 14.65
CA SER A 275 -5.70 3.82 15.24
C SER A 275 -5.15 4.57 16.45
N LEU A 276 -4.40 3.85 17.28
CA LEU A 276 -3.63 4.42 18.37
C LEU A 276 -2.15 4.52 17.99
N PHE A 277 -1.57 5.67 18.24
CA PHE A 277 -0.13 5.89 18.21
C PHE A 277 0.36 6.21 19.61
N VAL A 278 1.42 5.54 20.05
CA VAL A 278 2.08 5.80 21.34
C VAL A 278 3.48 6.33 21.06
N ASP A 279 3.73 7.55 21.52
CA ASP A 279 5.04 8.17 21.35
C ASP A 279 6.07 7.59 22.34
N GLU A 280 7.33 7.91 22.13
CA GLU A 280 8.48 7.43 22.91
C GLU A 280 8.41 7.84 24.39
N ASP A 281 7.78 8.99 24.68
CA ASP A 281 7.54 9.48 26.06
C ASP A 281 6.35 8.81 26.76
N GLY A 282 5.62 7.92 26.05
CA GLY A 282 4.44 7.22 26.54
C GLY A 282 3.13 7.97 26.34
N THR A 283 3.14 9.16 25.76
CA THR A 283 1.92 9.89 25.38
C THR A 283 1.22 9.13 24.25
N ALA A 284 -0.07 8.87 24.43
CA ALA A 284 -0.86 8.21 23.40
C ALA A 284 -1.76 9.20 22.66
N TYR A 285 -1.92 8.92 21.38
CA TYR A 285 -2.77 9.67 20.48
C TYR A 285 -3.74 8.73 19.77
N LEU A 286 -5.00 9.16 19.67
CA LEU A 286 -6.00 8.55 18.81
C LEU A 286 -6.01 9.32 17.48
N LEU A 287 -5.80 8.60 16.39
CA LEU A 287 -6.00 9.09 15.03
C LEU A 287 -7.39 8.65 14.58
N SER A 288 -8.17 9.52 14.01
CA SER A 288 -9.54 9.20 13.64
C SER A 288 -9.97 9.93 12.38
N ALA A 289 -10.46 9.18 11.40
CA ALA A 289 -11.17 9.75 10.26
C ALA A 289 -12.50 10.34 10.75
N THR A 290 -12.79 11.56 10.34
CA THR A 290 -13.93 12.37 10.80
C THR A 290 -14.57 13.13 9.65
N HIS A 291 -15.69 13.81 9.90
CA HIS A 291 -16.47 14.53 8.89
C HIS A 291 -16.77 13.66 7.65
N MET A 292 -17.30 12.44 7.88
CA MET A 292 -17.55 11.48 6.81
C MET A 292 -16.27 11.12 6.01
N ASN A 293 -15.17 10.84 6.72
CA ASN A 293 -13.82 10.59 6.19
C ASN A 293 -13.17 11.77 5.45
N SER A 294 -13.74 12.99 5.55
CA SER A 294 -13.17 14.18 4.90
C SER A 294 -11.81 14.56 5.50
N ASP A 295 -11.70 14.45 6.82
CA ASP A 295 -10.57 14.95 7.60
C ASP A 295 -10.02 13.86 8.51
N ILE A 296 -8.81 14.07 9.04
CA ILE A 296 -8.22 13.23 10.09
C ILE A 296 -7.96 14.07 11.32
N ASN A 297 -8.60 13.72 12.43
CA ASN A 297 -8.33 14.30 13.75
C ASN A 297 -7.29 13.47 14.51
N ILE A 298 -6.41 14.16 15.21
CA ILE A 298 -5.41 13.59 16.13
C ILE A 298 -5.76 14.08 17.54
N TYR A 299 -6.19 13.16 18.40
CA TYR A 299 -6.55 13.47 19.80
C TYR A 299 -5.46 13.00 20.74
N ARG A 300 -5.04 13.84 21.67
CA ARG A 300 -4.23 13.40 22.80
C ARG A 300 -5.13 12.69 23.81
N LEU A 301 -4.69 11.52 24.26
CA LEU A 301 -5.38 10.72 25.26
C LEU A 301 -4.85 11.01 26.68
N ASP A 302 -5.65 10.65 27.69
CA ASP A 302 -5.24 10.63 29.08
C ASP A 302 -4.19 9.53 29.36
N GLU A 303 -3.70 9.47 30.60
CA GLU A 303 -2.69 8.47 31.00
C GLU A 303 -3.18 7.02 30.93
N THR A 304 -4.49 6.80 30.95
CA THR A 304 -5.09 5.47 30.80
C THR A 304 -5.22 5.05 29.33
N TRP A 305 -5.05 5.97 28.40
CA TRP A 305 -5.26 5.83 26.95
C TRP A 305 -6.71 5.54 26.56
N THR A 306 -7.66 5.91 27.44
CA THR A 306 -9.08 5.62 27.20
C THR A 306 -9.96 6.86 27.08
N LYS A 307 -9.41 8.06 27.31
CA LYS A 307 -10.18 9.31 27.22
C LYS A 307 -9.47 10.33 26.33
N PRO A 308 -10.09 10.78 25.23
CA PRO A 308 -9.63 11.96 24.50
C PRO A 308 -9.71 13.20 25.38
N VAL A 309 -8.57 13.87 25.62
CA VAL A 309 -8.49 15.05 26.50
C VAL A 309 -8.24 16.35 25.74
N ALA A 310 -7.72 16.28 24.53
CA ALA A 310 -7.51 17.43 23.68
C ALA A 310 -7.47 17.03 22.20
N LEU A 311 -8.00 17.88 21.33
CA LEU A 311 -7.73 17.83 19.89
C LEU A 311 -6.34 18.44 19.66
N ALA A 312 -5.35 17.59 19.36
CA ALA A 312 -3.97 18.01 19.13
C ALA A 312 -3.79 18.59 17.71
N ASN A 313 -4.47 18.01 16.72
CA ASN A 313 -4.39 18.48 15.34
C ASN A 313 -5.59 17.99 14.50
N THR A 314 -5.83 18.66 13.36
CA THR A 314 -6.68 18.19 12.28
C THR A 314 -5.91 18.31 10.98
N ILE A 315 -5.64 17.19 10.34
CA ILE A 315 -4.85 17.08 9.12
C ILE A 315 -5.69 16.51 7.97
N CYS A 316 -5.17 16.51 6.75
CA CYS A 316 -5.82 15.98 5.54
C CYS A 316 -7.22 16.55 5.27
N LYS A 317 -7.47 17.82 5.61
CA LYS A 317 -8.78 18.45 5.46
C LYS A 317 -9.30 18.38 4.03
N GLY A 318 -10.50 17.82 3.86
CA GLY A 318 -11.14 17.65 2.55
C GLY A 318 -10.51 16.58 1.66
N GLN A 319 -9.59 15.75 2.18
CA GLN A 319 -8.84 14.77 1.36
C GLN A 319 -9.48 13.39 1.29
N HIS A 320 -10.53 13.13 2.06
CA HIS A 320 -11.24 11.83 2.12
C HIS A 320 -10.29 10.64 2.30
N ARG A 321 -9.64 10.62 3.48
CA ARG A 321 -8.63 9.59 3.83
C ARG A 321 -9.15 8.64 4.90
N GLU A 322 -8.75 7.37 4.79
CA GLU A 322 -9.08 6.26 5.68
C GLU A 322 -7.81 5.61 6.23
N THR A 323 -7.96 4.71 7.20
CA THR A 323 -6.88 3.91 7.79
C THR A 323 -5.70 4.75 8.28
N PRO A 324 -5.92 5.78 9.10
CA PRO A 324 -4.84 6.66 9.57
C PRO A 324 -3.83 5.87 10.41
N SER A 325 -2.54 6.04 10.13
CA SER A 325 -1.46 5.41 10.89
C SER A 325 -0.27 6.36 11.00
N ILE A 326 0.37 6.43 12.16
CA ILE A 326 1.60 7.21 12.38
C ILE A 326 2.75 6.30 12.78
N LEU A 327 3.92 6.64 12.26
CA LEU A 327 5.22 6.13 12.67
C LEU A 327 6.13 7.30 13.00
N LYS A 328 6.92 7.20 14.07
CA LYS A 328 8.04 8.11 14.33
C LYS A 328 9.35 7.41 13.96
N LYS A 329 10.15 8.05 13.12
CA LYS A 329 11.44 7.54 12.68
C LYS A 329 12.47 8.67 12.66
N ASP A 330 13.58 8.47 13.38
CA ASP A 330 14.70 9.40 13.44
C ASP A 330 14.26 10.86 13.77
N GLY A 331 13.32 10.99 14.72
CA GLY A 331 12.76 12.27 15.17
C GLY A 331 11.60 12.83 14.32
N THR A 332 11.38 12.31 13.12
CA THR A 332 10.31 12.73 12.20
C THR A 332 9.07 11.85 12.35
N TYR A 333 7.89 12.47 12.42
CA TYR A 333 6.61 11.76 12.35
C TYR A 333 6.18 11.60 10.89
N TYR A 334 5.77 10.40 10.52
CA TYR A 334 5.22 10.06 9.23
C TYR A 334 3.78 9.57 9.41
N PHE A 335 2.86 10.26 8.78
CA PHE A 335 1.45 9.88 8.71
C PHE A 335 1.19 9.16 7.40
N PHE A 336 0.45 8.07 7.43
CA PHE A 336 0.04 7.28 6.26
C PHE A 336 -1.47 7.09 6.26
N SER A 337 -2.05 6.99 5.06
CA SER A 337 -3.48 6.74 4.90
C SER A 337 -3.81 6.23 3.50
N SER A 338 -4.88 5.44 3.38
CA SER A 338 -5.53 5.13 2.10
C SER A 338 -6.51 6.24 1.70
N LYS A 339 -7.01 6.21 0.47
CA LYS A 339 -8.18 6.99 0.08
C LYS A 339 -9.45 6.25 0.49
N ALA A 340 -10.54 6.98 0.74
CA ALA A 340 -11.87 6.40 0.93
C ALA A 340 -12.34 5.83 -0.41
N SER A 341 -12.08 4.55 -0.65
CA SER A 341 -12.29 3.85 -1.94
C SER A 341 -13.29 2.70 -1.84
N GLY A 342 -14.03 2.58 -0.73
CA GLY A 342 -15.02 1.52 -0.51
C GLY A 342 -14.41 0.11 -0.58
N TRP A 343 -13.17 -0.05 -0.04
CA TRP A 343 -12.36 -1.26 0.01
C TRP A 343 -11.60 -1.62 -1.30
N TYR A 344 -11.82 -0.92 -2.42
CA TYR A 344 -10.96 -1.07 -3.61
C TYR A 344 -9.55 -0.57 -3.33
N PRO A 345 -8.54 -1.07 -4.06
CA PRO A 345 -7.19 -0.52 -3.99
C PRO A 345 -7.18 0.98 -4.24
N SER A 346 -6.29 1.69 -3.59
CA SER A 346 -6.12 3.13 -3.80
C SER A 346 -4.69 3.57 -3.50
N GLN A 347 -4.27 4.70 -4.06
CA GLN A 347 -2.96 5.28 -3.79
C GLN A 347 -2.81 5.60 -2.30
N THR A 348 -1.85 4.95 -1.64
CA THR A 348 -1.39 5.36 -0.30
C THR A 348 -0.69 6.69 -0.41
N MET A 349 -0.97 7.56 0.55
CA MET A 349 -0.27 8.84 0.68
C MET A 349 0.31 8.98 2.09
N TYR A 350 1.35 9.78 2.20
CA TYR A 350 1.96 10.11 3.47
C TYR A 350 2.18 11.62 3.62
N ALA A 351 2.31 12.06 4.84
CA ALA A 351 2.80 13.38 5.21
C ALA A 351 3.84 13.25 6.33
N SER A 352 4.70 14.24 6.49
CA SER A 352 5.71 14.27 7.54
C SER A 352 5.62 15.55 8.36
N ALA A 353 6.05 15.47 9.65
CA ALA A 353 6.13 16.59 10.56
C ALA A 353 7.23 16.36 11.61
N ASP A 354 7.76 17.45 12.17
CA ASP A 354 8.71 17.39 13.29
C ASP A 354 8.00 17.24 14.64
N ARG A 355 6.72 17.59 14.69
CA ARG A 355 5.85 17.49 15.89
C ARG A 355 4.46 17.03 15.48
N ILE A 356 3.87 16.15 16.27
CA ILE A 356 2.53 15.61 16.01
C ILE A 356 1.43 16.67 16.03
N ASP A 357 1.57 17.68 16.90
CA ASP A 357 0.69 18.85 17.05
C ASP A 357 1.13 20.04 16.17
N GLY A 358 2.19 19.89 15.37
CA GLY A 358 2.77 20.92 14.53
C GLY A 358 2.17 20.97 13.12
N LYS A 359 2.89 21.64 12.23
CA LYS A 359 2.55 21.72 10.80
C LYS A 359 3.02 20.46 10.09
N TRP A 360 2.11 19.79 9.40
CA TRP A 360 2.39 18.66 8.55
C TRP A 360 2.68 19.11 7.10
N SER A 361 3.54 18.40 6.41
CA SER A 361 3.76 18.59 4.98
C SER A 361 2.46 18.33 4.19
N PRO A 362 2.33 18.80 2.94
CA PRO A 362 1.34 18.30 2.02
C PRO A 362 1.44 16.78 1.88
N LEU A 363 0.32 16.13 1.53
CA LEU A 363 0.30 14.71 1.22
C LEU A 363 1.18 14.43 -0.01
N LYS A 364 2.01 13.40 0.08
CA LYS A 364 2.87 12.86 -0.99
C LYS A 364 2.47 11.43 -1.30
N GLU A 365 2.59 11.03 -2.56
CA GLU A 365 2.35 9.65 -3.00
C GLU A 365 3.45 8.72 -2.51
N ILE A 366 3.08 7.46 -2.20
CA ILE A 366 4.02 6.41 -1.83
C ILE A 366 3.58 5.07 -2.43
N GLY A 367 4.52 4.31 -2.98
CA GLY A 367 4.22 3.09 -3.74
C GLY A 367 3.57 3.40 -5.08
N ASN A 368 2.84 2.45 -5.64
CA ASN A 368 2.16 2.65 -6.91
C ASN A 368 0.72 3.19 -6.75
N ASN A 369 0.09 3.54 -7.87
CA ASN A 369 -1.26 4.12 -7.95
C ASN A 369 -2.36 3.33 -7.24
N SER A 370 -2.14 2.06 -6.97
CA SER A 370 -3.09 1.12 -6.34
C SER A 370 -2.56 0.49 -5.05
N THR A 371 -1.47 1.01 -4.51
CA THR A 371 -0.77 0.39 -3.36
C THR A 371 -0.49 -1.09 -3.63
N TYR A 372 -0.08 -1.40 -4.88
CA TYR A 372 0.15 -2.78 -5.36
C TYR A 372 -1.08 -3.68 -5.21
N GLY A 373 -2.29 -3.15 -5.52
CA GLY A 373 -3.55 -3.88 -5.51
C GLY A 373 -4.14 -4.14 -4.13
N VAL A 374 -3.87 -3.28 -3.16
CA VAL A 374 -4.42 -3.35 -1.80
C VAL A 374 -4.87 -1.97 -1.30
N GLN A 375 -5.72 -1.96 -0.29
CA GLN A 375 -5.94 -0.80 0.55
C GLN A 375 -4.92 -0.80 1.67
N PHE A 376 -4.16 0.29 1.85
CA PHE A 376 -3.26 0.45 3.00
C PHE A 376 -4.05 0.31 4.31
N ASN A 377 -3.44 -0.31 5.31
CA ASN A 377 -4.08 -0.49 6.61
C ASN A 377 -3.24 0.09 7.75
N TYR A 378 -1.98 -0.33 7.90
CA TYR A 378 -1.12 0.19 8.96
C TYR A 378 0.37 0.05 8.61
N VAL A 379 1.20 0.83 9.32
CA VAL A 379 2.65 0.71 9.30
C VAL A 379 3.14 -0.01 10.55
N GLN A 380 4.06 -0.93 10.39
CA GLN A 380 4.65 -1.66 11.50
C GLN A 380 6.17 -1.79 11.34
N GLN A 381 6.87 -1.54 12.44
CA GLN A 381 8.27 -1.90 12.57
C GLN A 381 8.37 -3.37 12.98
N THR A 382 9.17 -4.14 12.24
CA THR A 382 9.42 -5.54 12.57
C THR A 382 10.45 -5.67 13.67
N ALA A 383 10.42 -6.79 14.38
CA ALA A 383 11.48 -7.16 15.31
C ALA A 383 12.81 -7.37 14.56
N GLY A 384 13.92 -7.20 15.26
CA GLY A 384 15.26 -7.38 14.73
C GLY A 384 16.14 -6.14 14.91
N THR A 385 17.45 -6.32 14.75
CA THR A 385 18.44 -5.25 14.96
C THR A 385 18.39 -4.17 13.89
N ARG A 386 17.97 -4.52 12.66
CA ARG A 386 17.84 -3.56 11.55
C ARG A 386 16.51 -2.83 11.53
N LYS A 387 15.56 -3.23 12.36
CA LYS A 387 14.27 -2.55 12.51
C LYS A 387 13.65 -2.15 11.16
N THR A 388 13.60 -3.10 10.23
CA THR A 388 12.98 -2.87 8.94
C THR A 388 11.50 -2.58 9.10
N LEU A 389 10.99 -1.67 8.27
CA LEU A 389 9.61 -1.21 8.31
C LEU A 389 8.82 -1.84 7.17
N GLY A 390 7.58 -2.17 7.44
CA GLY A 390 6.63 -2.64 6.45
C GLY A 390 5.36 -1.83 6.50
N LEU A 391 4.82 -1.52 5.34
CA LEU A 391 3.45 -1.07 5.17
C LEU A 391 2.60 -2.28 4.84
N TRP A 392 1.51 -2.43 5.58
CA TRP A 392 0.60 -3.56 5.49
C TRP A 392 -0.69 -3.08 4.84
N GLY A 393 -1.13 -3.79 3.81
CA GLY A 393 -2.37 -3.49 3.12
C GLY A 393 -3.23 -4.73 2.96
N PHE A 394 -4.54 -4.55 2.89
CA PHE A 394 -5.49 -5.62 2.67
C PHE A 394 -5.98 -5.63 1.23
N HIS A 395 -5.86 -6.80 0.60
CA HIS A 395 -6.61 -7.15 -0.58
C HIS A 395 -7.98 -7.69 -0.14
N TRP A 396 -9.03 -6.97 -0.46
CA TRP A 396 -10.38 -7.30 0.00
C TRP A 396 -11.13 -8.12 -1.05
N GLY A 397 -11.08 -9.44 -0.96
CA GLY A 397 -11.74 -10.33 -1.92
C GLY A 397 -13.25 -10.10 -2.10
N ALA A 398 -13.92 -9.56 -1.08
CA ALA A 398 -15.35 -9.25 -1.13
C ALA A 398 -15.73 -8.24 -2.22
N GLN A 399 -14.84 -7.31 -2.60
CA GLN A 399 -15.05 -6.34 -3.67
C GLN A 399 -15.27 -6.98 -5.02
N TYR A 400 -14.60 -8.08 -5.25
CA TYR A 400 -14.58 -8.75 -6.54
C TYR A 400 -15.80 -9.67 -6.73
N HIS A 401 -16.85 -9.53 -5.88
CA HIS A 401 -18.11 -10.24 -6.00
C HIS A 401 -17.96 -11.75 -6.21
N HIS A 402 -17.09 -12.40 -5.42
CA HIS A 402 -16.74 -13.82 -5.55
C HIS A 402 -16.00 -14.19 -6.86
N ARG A 403 -15.51 -13.21 -7.59
CA ARG A 403 -14.69 -13.41 -8.81
C ARG A 403 -13.20 -13.51 -8.51
N ASP A 404 -12.80 -13.23 -7.27
CA ASP A 404 -11.43 -13.37 -6.81
C ASP A 404 -11.23 -14.75 -6.14
N PRO A 405 -10.43 -15.63 -6.75
CA PRO A 405 -10.15 -16.95 -6.19
C PRO A 405 -9.29 -16.92 -4.94
N ASP A 406 -8.50 -15.85 -4.74
CA ASP A 406 -7.56 -15.74 -3.62
C ASP A 406 -8.21 -15.21 -2.33
N GLY A 407 -9.38 -14.57 -2.43
CA GLY A 407 -10.12 -14.04 -1.29
C GLY A 407 -9.44 -12.84 -0.62
N THR A 408 -9.71 -12.63 0.66
CA THR A 408 -9.08 -11.54 1.44
C THR A 408 -7.75 -11.98 2.02
N PHE A 409 -6.70 -11.21 1.77
CA PHE A 409 -5.36 -11.47 2.31
C PHE A 409 -4.58 -10.16 2.53
N THR A 410 -3.43 -10.28 3.18
CA THR A 410 -2.54 -9.14 3.46
C THR A 410 -1.37 -9.11 2.48
N ARG A 411 -0.96 -7.90 2.07
CA ARG A 411 0.28 -7.65 1.35
C ARG A 411 1.22 -6.81 2.20
N ILE A 412 2.51 -7.13 2.17
CA ILE A 412 3.54 -6.49 3.00
C ILE A 412 4.53 -5.83 2.07
N SER A 413 4.59 -4.52 2.11
CA SER A 413 5.50 -3.72 1.27
C SER A 413 6.59 -3.12 2.13
N PRO A 414 7.86 -3.52 1.96
CA PRO A 414 8.97 -2.90 2.66
C PRO A 414 9.07 -1.41 2.38
N ALA A 415 9.32 -0.62 3.42
CA ALA A 415 9.40 0.83 3.36
C ALA A 415 10.76 1.36 3.82
N THR A 416 11.22 2.42 3.18
CA THR A 416 12.49 3.09 3.48
C THR A 416 12.28 4.59 3.60
N PHE A 417 13.07 5.23 4.47
CA PHE A 417 12.90 6.64 4.84
C PHE A 417 14.24 7.37 4.77
N ASN A 418 14.21 8.61 4.29
CA ASN A 418 15.39 9.48 4.24
C ASN A 418 14.96 10.95 4.18
N HIS A 419 15.35 11.79 5.14
CA HIS A 419 15.11 13.25 5.16
C HIS A 419 13.64 13.67 4.88
N GLY A 420 12.67 12.99 5.49
CA GLY A 420 11.24 13.27 5.27
C GLY A 420 10.66 12.65 3.99
N TYR A 421 11.47 12.09 3.11
CA TYR A 421 11.02 11.23 2.01
C TYR A 421 10.79 9.80 2.50
N ALA A 422 9.70 9.19 2.04
CA ALA A 422 9.38 7.78 2.28
C ALA A 422 9.12 7.08 0.95
N SER A 423 9.65 5.88 0.78
CA SER A 423 9.32 4.99 -0.33
C SER A 423 8.79 3.65 0.15
N MET A 424 7.96 3.04 -0.67
CA MET A 424 7.41 1.70 -0.47
C MET A 424 7.55 0.94 -1.77
N ASN A 425 7.96 -0.32 -1.70
CA ASN A 425 8.19 -1.13 -2.88
C ASN A 425 7.46 -2.47 -2.79
N TYR A 426 6.95 -2.92 -3.93
CA TYR A 426 6.52 -4.30 -4.10
C TYR A 426 7.71 -5.22 -4.28
N PHE A 427 7.70 -6.32 -3.54
CA PHE A 427 8.54 -7.49 -3.77
C PHE A 427 7.65 -8.73 -3.75
N ARG A 428 7.87 -9.64 -4.66
CA ARG A 428 7.07 -10.86 -4.74
C ARG A 428 7.03 -11.61 -3.43
N PHE A 429 8.17 -11.71 -2.76
CA PHE A 429 8.25 -12.36 -1.47
C PHE A 429 8.89 -11.45 -0.43
N VAL A 430 8.56 -11.72 0.82
CA VAL A 430 9.28 -11.18 1.97
C VAL A 430 9.70 -12.32 2.88
N GLU A 431 10.94 -12.27 3.35
CA GLU A 431 11.42 -13.17 4.39
C GLU A 431 11.41 -12.44 5.73
N PHE A 432 11.01 -13.14 6.79
CA PHE A 432 11.10 -12.65 8.16
C PHE A 432 12.25 -13.35 8.86
N HIS A 433 13.24 -12.57 9.26
CA HIS A 433 14.44 -13.03 9.95
C HIS A 433 14.58 -12.33 11.31
N ASP A 434 14.98 -13.07 12.36
CA ASP A 434 15.03 -12.54 13.73
C ASP A 434 15.99 -11.35 13.88
N GLN A 435 17.13 -11.44 13.23
CA GLN A 435 18.16 -10.40 13.30
C GLN A 435 17.89 -9.24 12.36
N TYR A 436 17.39 -9.51 11.15
CA TYR A 436 17.30 -8.52 10.09
C TYR A 436 15.87 -7.98 9.86
N GLY A 437 14.87 -8.59 10.49
CA GLY A 437 13.47 -8.20 10.28
C GLY A 437 12.96 -8.64 8.90
N ILE A 438 12.41 -7.72 8.10
CA ILE A 438 11.95 -7.99 6.72
C ILE A 438 13.15 -7.98 5.79
N ILE A 439 13.32 -9.06 5.00
CA ILE A 439 14.25 -9.13 3.88
C ILE A 439 13.41 -9.18 2.60
N PRO A 440 13.49 -8.14 1.75
CA PRO A 440 12.77 -8.12 0.47
C PRO A 440 13.36 -9.14 -0.50
N VAL A 441 12.49 -9.84 -1.26
CA VAL A 441 12.91 -10.87 -2.23
C VAL A 441 12.19 -10.66 -3.55
N GLN A 442 12.95 -10.37 -4.61
CA GLN A 442 12.46 -10.17 -5.96
C GLN A 442 12.52 -11.48 -6.75
N ASN A 443 11.53 -11.72 -7.59
CA ASN A 443 11.42 -12.96 -8.38
C ASN A 443 12.19 -12.89 -9.72
N GLY A 444 13.46 -12.55 -9.67
CA GLY A 444 14.32 -12.32 -10.83
C GLY A 444 14.70 -10.84 -11.00
N ARG A 445 15.51 -10.53 -12.02
CA ARG A 445 15.89 -9.16 -12.37
C ARG A 445 14.77 -8.47 -13.12
N ASN A 446 14.63 -7.16 -12.97
CA ASN A 446 13.78 -6.35 -13.85
C ASN A 446 14.40 -6.32 -15.25
N LEU A 447 13.70 -6.89 -16.22
CA LEU A 447 14.18 -7.06 -17.61
C LEU A 447 13.68 -5.97 -18.54
N THR A 448 12.68 -5.19 -18.14
CA THR A 448 11.99 -4.21 -18.98
C THR A 448 12.34 -2.77 -18.66
N LEU A 449 13.03 -2.49 -17.55
CA LEU A 449 13.34 -1.12 -17.16
C LEU A 449 14.14 -0.38 -18.24
N GLY A 450 13.57 0.72 -18.76
CA GLY A 450 14.19 1.57 -19.79
C GLY A 450 14.21 0.97 -21.19
N THR A 451 13.42 -0.08 -21.46
CA THR A 451 13.30 -0.66 -22.81
C THR A 451 12.32 0.14 -23.67
N THR A 452 12.52 0.08 -24.99
CA THR A 452 11.61 0.69 -25.96
C THR A 452 10.34 -0.14 -26.16
N VAL A 453 9.21 0.55 -26.30
CA VAL A 453 7.90 -0.04 -26.49
C VAL A 453 7.30 0.35 -27.84
N VAL A 454 6.90 -0.63 -28.63
CA VAL A 454 6.29 -0.42 -29.95
C VAL A 454 4.77 -0.68 -29.85
N PRO A 455 3.93 0.34 -29.98
CA PRO A 455 2.48 0.17 -29.98
C PRO A 455 1.97 -0.23 -31.38
N SER A 456 0.87 -1.00 -31.43
CA SER A 456 0.20 -1.36 -32.69
C SER A 456 -0.52 -0.18 -33.37
N HIS A 457 -0.84 0.85 -32.61
CA HIS A 457 -1.47 2.08 -33.07
C HIS A 457 -0.76 3.28 -32.43
N ALA A 458 -0.80 4.43 -33.09
CA ALA A 458 -0.28 5.66 -32.52
C ALA A 458 -0.96 5.98 -31.17
N PRO A 459 -0.24 6.55 -30.20
CA PRO A 459 -0.84 6.98 -28.93
C PRO A 459 -1.95 8.01 -29.17
N ASP A 460 -2.99 7.96 -28.34
CA ASP A 460 -4.08 8.94 -28.35
C ASP A 460 -3.61 10.31 -27.81
N ASP A 461 -4.38 11.35 -28.13
CA ASP A 461 -4.21 12.68 -27.54
C ASP A 461 -4.22 12.60 -26.00
N GLY A 462 -3.20 13.18 -25.38
CA GLY A 462 -3.01 13.16 -23.93
C GLY A 462 -2.54 11.80 -23.37
N SER A 463 -2.15 10.83 -24.23
CA SER A 463 -1.33 9.68 -23.85
C SER A 463 0.12 10.12 -23.67
N ALA A 464 0.84 9.48 -22.74
CA ALA A 464 2.28 9.55 -22.72
C ALA A 464 2.89 8.73 -23.88
N ALA A 465 4.19 8.93 -24.13
CA ALA A 465 4.95 8.07 -25.04
C ALA A 465 4.90 6.61 -24.57
N PRO A 466 4.89 5.62 -25.48
CA PRO A 466 4.75 4.21 -25.09
C PRO A 466 5.80 3.72 -24.09
N ASP A 467 7.02 4.25 -24.16
CA ASP A 467 8.13 3.87 -23.27
C ASP A 467 7.87 4.21 -21.79
N CYS A 468 6.83 5.03 -21.49
CA CYS A 468 6.44 5.30 -20.10
C CYS A 468 6.03 4.05 -19.34
N ILE A 469 5.60 2.97 -20.04
CA ILE A 469 5.21 1.72 -19.36
C ILE A 469 6.39 0.85 -18.94
N THR A 470 7.61 1.28 -19.19
CA THR A 470 8.85 0.58 -18.81
C THR A 470 9.86 1.52 -18.12
N ASP A 471 9.44 2.71 -17.73
CA ASP A 471 10.33 3.70 -17.11
C ASP A 471 10.51 3.50 -15.58
N GLY A 472 9.71 2.62 -14.97
CA GLY A 472 9.73 2.32 -13.54
C GLY A 472 8.86 3.27 -12.71
N SER A 473 7.93 4.02 -13.32
CA SER A 473 7.06 4.99 -12.66
C SER A 473 5.60 4.58 -12.72
N ASP A 474 5.02 4.19 -11.60
CA ASP A 474 3.65 3.68 -11.51
C ASP A 474 2.77 4.37 -10.45
N MET A 475 3.15 5.57 -10.00
CA MET A 475 2.34 6.40 -9.10
C MET A 475 1.10 6.96 -9.82
N ALA A 476 0.09 7.40 -9.09
CA ALA A 476 -1.12 7.98 -9.70
C ALA A 476 -0.83 9.27 -10.49
N SER A 477 0.22 10.00 -10.14
CA SER A 477 0.70 11.18 -10.88
C SER A 477 1.65 10.87 -12.03
N SER A 478 2.07 9.60 -12.22
CA SER A 478 2.98 9.20 -13.29
C SER A 478 2.31 9.30 -14.66
N PRO A 479 3.08 9.50 -15.73
CA PRO A 479 2.60 9.37 -17.09
C PRO A 479 2.04 7.96 -17.34
N TYR A 480 1.08 7.82 -18.23
CA TYR A 480 0.54 6.52 -18.64
C TYR A 480 0.21 6.48 -20.14
N PHE A 481 0.34 5.31 -20.72
CA PHE A 481 -0.11 5.04 -22.08
C PHE A 481 -1.59 4.75 -22.11
N LYS A 482 -2.32 5.27 -23.09
CA LYS A 482 -3.72 4.95 -23.37
C LYS A 482 -4.00 4.84 -24.85
N SER A 483 -5.03 4.07 -25.23
CA SER A 483 -5.50 3.92 -26.60
C SER A 483 -7.02 3.87 -26.66
N SER A 484 -7.62 4.52 -27.67
CA SER A 484 -9.05 4.39 -28.02
C SER A 484 -9.32 3.24 -28.99
N HIS A 485 -8.28 2.63 -29.55
CA HIS A 485 -8.38 1.54 -30.53
C HIS A 485 -8.28 0.20 -29.83
N TYR A 486 -9.32 -0.63 -29.95
CA TYR A 486 -9.35 -1.98 -29.36
C TYR A 486 -9.63 -3.02 -30.44
N PRO A 487 -8.93 -4.17 -30.44
CA PRO A 487 -7.77 -4.46 -29.60
C PRO A 487 -6.53 -3.65 -29.97
N TYR A 488 -5.66 -3.38 -29.01
CA TYR A 488 -4.33 -2.84 -29.27
C TYR A 488 -3.26 -3.71 -28.63
N SER A 489 -2.02 -3.57 -29.12
CA SER A 489 -0.88 -4.26 -28.52
C SER A 489 0.29 -3.33 -28.27
N LEU A 490 1.10 -3.69 -27.26
CA LEU A 490 2.36 -3.05 -26.89
C LEU A 490 3.44 -4.13 -26.90
N THR A 491 4.45 -3.96 -27.75
CA THR A 491 5.55 -4.92 -27.92
C THR A 491 6.81 -4.34 -27.32
N ILE A 492 7.48 -5.11 -26.47
CA ILE A 492 8.69 -4.77 -25.74
C ILE A 492 9.79 -5.71 -26.23
N GLU A 493 10.93 -5.15 -26.66
CA GLU A 493 12.12 -5.93 -26.95
C GLU A 493 13.03 -5.93 -25.73
N LEU A 494 13.32 -7.10 -25.16
CA LEU A 494 14.23 -7.26 -24.03
C LEU A 494 15.70 -7.01 -24.47
N PRO A 495 16.56 -6.50 -23.59
CA PRO A 495 17.98 -6.28 -23.92
C PRO A 495 18.68 -7.54 -24.42
N GLN A 496 18.32 -8.69 -23.85
CA GLN A 496 18.82 -10.01 -24.28
C GLN A 496 17.76 -11.09 -24.05
N PRO A 497 17.87 -12.26 -24.74
CA PRO A 497 16.99 -13.38 -24.47
C PRO A 497 16.97 -13.75 -22.99
N SER A 498 15.79 -13.92 -22.43
CA SER A 498 15.62 -14.12 -20.99
C SER A 498 14.49 -15.11 -20.70
N ARG A 499 14.62 -15.86 -19.61
CA ARG A 499 13.53 -16.64 -19.03
C ARG A 499 12.71 -15.73 -18.13
N ILE A 500 11.42 -15.64 -18.38
CA ILE A 500 10.49 -14.82 -17.60
C ILE A 500 9.98 -15.64 -16.39
N SER A 501 9.95 -15.04 -15.22
CA SER A 501 9.43 -15.66 -13.98
C SER A 501 8.13 -15.04 -13.52
N GLU A 502 7.95 -13.72 -13.76
CA GLU A 502 6.77 -12.96 -13.33
C GLU A 502 6.63 -11.71 -14.17
N ILE A 503 5.39 -11.30 -14.41
CA ILE A 503 5.07 -10.01 -15.01
C ILE A 503 4.14 -9.25 -14.06
N ASN A 504 4.45 -7.99 -13.81
CA ASN A 504 3.59 -7.07 -13.09
C ASN A 504 3.05 -6.01 -14.05
N LEU A 505 1.74 -5.76 -13.98
CA LEU A 505 1.08 -4.76 -14.80
C LEU A 505 0.33 -3.78 -13.90
N ALA A 506 0.70 -2.50 -13.95
CA ALA A 506 0.03 -1.42 -13.24
C ALA A 506 -0.93 -0.69 -14.18
N THR A 507 -2.23 -0.74 -13.88
CA THR A 507 -3.29 -0.11 -14.67
C THR A 507 -3.94 1.05 -13.93
N ARG A 508 -4.53 1.98 -14.68
CA ARG A 508 -5.15 3.16 -14.12
C ARG A 508 -6.33 2.81 -13.23
N LEU A 509 -6.45 3.54 -12.11
CA LEU A 509 -7.59 3.52 -11.22
C LEU A 509 -8.39 4.81 -11.34
N VAL A 510 -9.69 4.68 -11.49
CA VAL A 510 -10.64 5.79 -11.37
C VAL A 510 -11.59 5.45 -10.24
N ASN A 511 -11.46 6.13 -9.11
CA ASN A 511 -12.24 5.88 -7.91
C ASN A 511 -13.75 5.93 -8.16
N GLY A 512 -14.45 4.88 -7.71
CA GLY A 512 -15.90 4.69 -7.93
C GLY A 512 -16.25 4.23 -9.33
N SER A 513 -15.23 4.01 -10.18
CA SER A 513 -15.38 3.48 -11.54
C SER A 513 -14.21 2.57 -11.88
N GLU A 514 -13.82 1.74 -10.92
CA GLU A 514 -12.71 0.80 -11.04
C GLU A 514 -12.93 -0.14 -12.23
N THR A 515 -11.83 -0.47 -12.91
CA THR A 515 -11.87 -1.23 -14.16
C THR A 515 -11.01 -2.47 -14.12
N ALA A 516 -11.47 -3.51 -14.83
CA ALA A 516 -10.73 -4.74 -15.11
C ALA A 516 -10.35 -4.79 -16.59
N TYR A 517 -9.09 -5.09 -16.85
CA TYR A 517 -8.55 -5.25 -18.20
C TYR A 517 -8.71 -6.70 -18.67
N LYS A 518 -9.06 -6.88 -19.95
CA LYS A 518 -9.12 -8.16 -20.63
C LYS A 518 -7.97 -8.22 -21.64
N TYR A 519 -7.00 -9.08 -21.39
CA TYR A 519 -5.73 -9.06 -22.12
C TYR A 519 -5.12 -10.46 -22.28
N THR A 520 -4.11 -10.57 -23.14
CA THR A 520 -3.11 -11.65 -23.13
C THR A 520 -1.73 -11.05 -23.07
N ILE A 521 -0.76 -11.80 -22.52
CA ILE A 521 0.65 -11.50 -22.63
C ILE A 521 1.30 -12.68 -23.34
N GLU A 522 2.11 -12.37 -24.35
CA GLU A 522 2.74 -13.33 -25.22
C GLU A 522 4.26 -13.12 -25.24
N GLY A 523 5.00 -14.19 -25.49
CA GLY A 523 6.45 -14.17 -25.63
C GLY A 523 6.86 -14.69 -27.01
N SER A 524 7.96 -14.15 -27.55
CA SER A 524 8.56 -14.56 -28.82
C SER A 524 10.08 -14.48 -28.77
N MET A 525 10.76 -15.33 -29.56
CA MET A 525 12.21 -15.25 -29.77
C MET A 525 12.58 -14.39 -30.98
N ASP A 526 11.75 -14.37 -32.00
CA ASP A 526 12.03 -13.77 -33.32
C ASP A 526 11.15 -12.54 -33.62
N GLY A 527 10.18 -12.23 -32.74
CA GLY A 527 9.21 -11.14 -32.95
C GLY A 527 8.13 -11.46 -33.97
N GLN A 528 8.05 -12.69 -34.49
CA GLN A 528 7.08 -13.13 -35.50
C GLN A 528 6.12 -14.18 -34.93
N GLU A 529 6.66 -15.26 -34.41
CA GLU A 529 5.87 -16.31 -33.76
C GLU A 529 5.76 -16.06 -32.26
N TYR A 530 4.52 -15.91 -31.78
CA TYR A 530 4.21 -15.61 -30.38
C TYR A 530 3.47 -16.74 -29.72
N GLN A 531 3.86 -17.05 -28.48
CA GLN A 531 3.16 -18.00 -27.63
C GLN A 531 2.58 -17.27 -26.41
N THR A 532 1.35 -17.65 -26.00
CA THR A 532 0.70 -17.05 -24.83
C THR A 532 1.38 -17.50 -23.56
N LEU A 533 1.83 -16.53 -22.75
CA LEU A 533 2.40 -16.71 -21.41
C LEU A 533 1.35 -16.51 -20.32
N VAL A 534 0.46 -15.53 -20.52
CA VAL A 534 -0.61 -15.20 -19.59
C VAL A 534 -1.90 -14.97 -20.36
N ASP A 535 -2.96 -15.64 -19.93
CA ASP A 535 -4.32 -15.40 -20.42
C ASP A 535 -5.14 -14.67 -19.37
N GLY A 536 -5.24 -13.36 -19.51
CA GLY A 536 -6.01 -12.45 -18.65
C GLY A 536 -7.39 -12.09 -19.21
N ARG A 537 -7.92 -12.79 -20.23
CA ARG A 537 -9.23 -12.49 -20.84
C ARG A 537 -10.40 -12.60 -19.83
N ASN A 538 -10.22 -13.39 -18.80
CA ASN A 538 -11.20 -13.54 -17.72
C ASN A 538 -10.79 -12.82 -16.41
N SER A 539 -9.75 -11.98 -16.43
CA SER A 539 -9.29 -11.25 -15.25
C SER A 539 -10.34 -10.23 -14.77
N TRP A 540 -10.45 -10.13 -13.45
CA TRP A 540 -11.24 -9.09 -12.76
C TRP A 540 -10.35 -8.26 -11.82
N THR A 541 -9.05 -8.45 -11.89
CA THR A 541 -8.08 -7.69 -11.10
C THR A 541 -8.14 -6.22 -11.46
N VAL A 542 -8.05 -5.37 -10.44
CA VAL A 542 -8.10 -3.91 -10.55
C VAL A 542 -6.75 -3.31 -10.13
N GLY A 543 -6.21 -2.44 -10.95
CA GLY A 543 -5.05 -1.60 -10.64
C GLY A 543 -3.70 -2.28 -10.76
N PHE A 544 -3.44 -3.38 -10.03
CA PHE A 544 -2.13 -4.04 -10.06
C PHE A 544 -2.26 -5.55 -10.19
N HIS A 545 -1.67 -6.08 -11.26
CA HIS A 545 -1.68 -7.50 -11.61
C HIS A 545 -0.32 -8.13 -11.32
N ILE A 546 -0.32 -9.27 -10.66
CA ILE A 546 0.88 -10.07 -10.38
C ILE A 546 0.70 -11.41 -11.07
N LEU A 547 1.48 -11.62 -12.13
CA LEU A 547 1.28 -12.65 -13.13
C LEU A 547 2.50 -13.58 -13.17
N PRO A 548 2.50 -14.69 -12.39
CA PRO A 548 3.55 -15.70 -12.51
C PRO A 548 3.57 -16.30 -13.91
N VAL A 549 4.75 -16.51 -14.45
CA VAL A 549 4.99 -17.21 -15.72
C VAL A 549 5.56 -18.58 -15.40
N GLU A 550 4.80 -19.63 -15.74
CA GLU A 550 5.20 -21.01 -15.48
C GLU A 550 6.07 -21.59 -16.61
N ASP A 551 5.97 -20.99 -17.81
CA ASP A 551 6.78 -21.38 -18.95
C ASP A 551 8.26 -21.11 -18.69
N ARG A 552 9.11 -22.09 -19.03
CA ARG A 552 10.56 -22.04 -18.82
C ARG A 552 11.36 -21.70 -20.07
N SER A 553 10.66 -21.45 -21.16
CA SER A 553 11.29 -21.05 -22.42
C SER A 553 11.92 -19.66 -22.31
N THR A 554 12.69 -19.34 -23.30
CA THR A 554 13.41 -18.06 -23.39
C THR A 554 12.75 -17.18 -24.43
N TYR A 555 12.66 -15.89 -24.11
CA TYR A 555 12.00 -14.90 -24.95
C TYR A 555 12.90 -13.67 -25.14
N LYS A 556 12.84 -13.09 -26.34
CA LYS A 556 13.47 -11.81 -26.67
C LYS A 556 12.45 -10.69 -26.77
N PHE A 557 11.20 -11.03 -27.10
CA PHE A 557 10.09 -10.09 -27.23
C PHE A 557 8.94 -10.50 -26.30
N LEU A 558 8.31 -9.49 -25.66
CA LEU A 558 7.06 -9.62 -24.93
C LEU A 558 6.01 -8.74 -25.58
N ARG A 559 4.78 -9.22 -25.69
CA ARG A 559 3.66 -8.47 -26.27
C ARG A 559 2.44 -8.53 -25.37
N LEU A 560 1.99 -7.35 -24.90
CA LEU A 560 0.72 -7.18 -24.20
C LEU A 560 -0.36 -6.86 -25.25
N ASN A 561 -1.40 -7.69 -25.34
CA ASN A 561 -2.58 -7.43 -26.16
C ASN A 561 -3.74 -7.07 -25.23
N VAL A 562 -4.34 -5.90 -25.39
CA VAL A 562 -5.51 -5.44 -24.63
C VAL A 562 -6.73 -5.49 -25.53
N PHE A 563 -7.74 -6.28 -25.13
CA PHE A 563 -8.96 -6.51 -25.91
C PHE A 563 -10.10 -5.62 -25.48
N GLN A 564 -10.22 -5.39 -24.16
CA GLN A 564 -11.34 -4.68 -23.59
C GLN A 564 -11.01 -4.18 -22.17
N ILE A 565 -11.69 -3.11 -21.76
CA ILE A 565 -11.70 -2.61 -20.39
C ILE A 565 -13.16 -2.55 -19.92
N ILE A 566 -13.44 -3.09 -18.75
CA ILE A 566 -14.78 -3.23 -18.19
C ILE A 566 -14.83 -2.56 -16.81
N ASN A 567 -15.82 -1.71 -16.56
CA ASN A 567 -16.13 -1.21 -15.23
C ASN A 567 -16.66 -2.37 -14.37
N VAL A 568 -16.03 -2.60 -13.22
CA VAL A 568 -16.33 -3.75 -12.36
C VAL A 568 -17.67 -3.63 -11.64
N HIS A 569 -18.22 -2.43 -11.51
CA HIS A 569 -19.47 -2.17 -10.80
C HIS A 569 -20.72 -2.47 -11.64
N ASN A 570 -20.63 -2.26 -12.95
CA ASN A 570 -21.81 -2.37 -13.84
C ASN A 570 -21.60 -3.29 -15.05
N ASN A 571 -20.40 -3.83 -15.23
CA ASN A 571 -19.99 -4.70 -16.35
C ASN A 571 -20.05 -4.03 -17.75
N HIS A 572 -20.08 -2.69 -17.82
CA HIS A 572 -20.10 -1.98 -19.09
C HIS A 572 -18.67 -1.68 -19.56
N PRO A 573 -18.44 -1.58 -20.88
CA PRO A 573 -17.18 -1.08 -21.42
C PRO A 573 -16.81 0.28 -20.83
N ALA A 574 -15.54 0.46 -20.49
CA ALA A 574 -15.04 1.67 -19.84
C ALA A 574 -13.70 2.12 -20.45
N THR A 575 -13.64 2.17 -21.79
CA THR A 575 -12.43 2.54 -22.53
C THR A 575 -11.91 3.93 -22.19
N TRP A 576 -12.79 4.85 -21.76
CA TRP A 576 -12.44 6.18 -21.27
C TRP A 576 -11.53 6.18 -20.03
N ALA A 577 -11.51 5.08 -19.29
CA ALA A 577 -10.67 4.88 -18.09
C ALA A 577 -9.34 4.19 -18.41
N ASP A 578 -9.02 3.98 -19.71
CA ASP A 578 -7.75 3.34 -20.10
C ASP A 578 -6.54 4.08 -19.55
N GLY A 579 -5.52 3.33 -19.23
CA GLY A 579 -4.21 3.80 -18.82
C GLY A 579 -3.35 2.66 -18.29
N ILE A 580 -2.18 2.49 -18.89
CA ILE A 580 -1.14 1.58 -18.42
C ILE A 580 0.01 2.43 -17.93
N TYR A 581 0.31 2.32 -16.62
CA TYR A 581 1.43 3.02 -16.00
C TYR A 581 2.73 2.27 -16.19
N GLU A 582 2.74 0.95 -15.91
CA GLU A 582 3.97 0.17 -15.91
C GLU A 582 3.72 -1.28 -16.30
N PHE A 583 4.63 -1.83 -17.08
CA PHE A 583 4.75 -3.25 -17.42
C PHE A 583 6.15 -3.72 -17.04
N THR A 584 6.26 -4.40 -15.91
CA THR A 584 7.53 -4.92 -15.42
C THR A 584 7.60 -6.44 -15.63
N ALA A 585 8.58 -6.92 -16.37
CA ALA A 585 8.90 -8.35 -16.45
C ALA A 585 10.11 -8.66 -15.58
N PHE A 586 9.97 -9.63 -14.70
CA PHE A 586 11.06 -10.18 -13.90
C PHE A 586 11.52 -11.51 -14.48
N GLY A 587 12.82 -11.77 -14.41
CA GLY A 587 13.36 -13.02 -14.92
C GLY A 587 14.87 -13.13 -14.82
N PHE A 588 15.39 -14.04 -15.60
CA PHE A 588 16.79 -14.41 -15.60
C PHE A 588 17.36 -14.29 -17.02
N PRO A 589 18.24 -13.32 -17.26
CA PRO A 589 18.96 -13.18 -18.53
C PRO A 589 19.82 -14.43 -18.82
N LEU A 590 19.99 -14.81 -20.10
CA LEU A 590 20.88 -15.88 -20.53
C LEU A 590 22.32 -15.39 -20.70
#